data_7aa321c36482a7d30320c7a2d3c84e5b
#
_entry.id   7aa321c36482a7d30320c7a2d3c84e5b
#
_cell.length_a   1.000
_cell.length_b   1.000
_cell.length_c   1.000
_cell.angle_alpha   90.00
_cell.angle_beta   90.00
_cell.angle_gamma   90.00
#
_symmetry.space_group_name_H-M   'P 1'
#
loop_
_entity.id
_entity.type
_entity.pdbx_description
1 polymer ?
#
loop_
_entity_poly.entity_id
_entity_poly.type
_entity_poly.pdbx_seq_one_letter_code
_entity_poly.pdbx_strand_id
1 'polypeptide(L)'
;ADTARGKRVFNKCKACHSTAKGGKNGIGPNLWNIVNRVPATVDGFKFSTAVRGLKDKPWNYANLNAFLTKPKDYAKGTKMTFVGLKKDSDRANVIAYLRSLSDSPAALK
;
A
#
# COMPACT_ATOMS: atom_id res chain seq x y z
N ALA A 1 -11.85 6.39 -10.30
CA ALA A 1 -10.91 5.27 -10.38
C ALA A 1 -11.65 3.93 -10.46
N ASP A 2 -11.06 2.97 -11.13
CA ASP A 2 -11.68 1.67 -11.40
C ASP A 2 -11.06 0.59 -10.51
N THR A 3 -11.84 0.05 -9.57
CA THR A 3 -11.40 -0.99 -8.63
C THR A 3 -11.00 -2.28 -9.35
N ALA A 4 -11.73 -2.69 -10.39
CA ALA A 4 -11.41 -3.91 -11.14
C ALA A 4 -10.06 -3.78 -11.87
N ARG A 5 -9.79 -2.63 -12.46
CA ARG A 5 -8.48 -2.35 -13.07
C ARG A 5 -7.38 -2.28 -12.01
N GLY A 6 -7.69 -1.73 -10.86
CA GLY A 6 -6.76 -1.69 -9.72
C GLY A 6 -6.36 -3.08 -9.24
N LYS A 7 -7.30 -4.00 -9.21
CA LYS A 7 -7.01 -5.40 -8.87
C LYS A 7 -6.03 -6.03 -9.87
N ARG A 8 -6.15 -5.69 -11.16
CA ARG A 8 -5.19 -6.16 -12.18
C ARG A 8 -3.81 -5.54 -12.00
N VAL A 9 -3.75 -4.25 -11.70
CA VAL A 9 -2.47 -3.58 -11.38
C VAL A 9 -1.84 -4.22 -10.15
N PHE A 10 -2.64 -4.59 -9.15
CA PHE A 10 -2.19 -5.24 -7.93
C PHE A 10 -1.50 -6.58 -8.18
N ASN A 11 -1.70 -7.21 -9.33
CA ASN A 11 -0.98 -8.45 -9.66
C ASN A 11 0.54 -8.30 -9.55
N LYS A 12 1.06 -7.09 -9.71
CA LYS A 12 2.49 -6.78 -9.51
C LYS A 12 2.90 -6.83 -8.04
N CYS A 13 1.95 -6.81 -7.12
CA CYS A 13 2.18 -6.75 -5.67
C CYS A 13 1.88 -8.08 -4.97
N LYS A 14 1.11 -8.96 -5.61
CA LYS A 14 0.60 -10.22 -5.02
C LYS A 14 1.68 -11.17 -4.53
N ALA A 15 2.84 -11.16 -5.18
CA ALA A 15 3.94 -12.05 -4.80
C ALA A 15 4.45 -11.75 -3.38
N CYS A 16 4.31 -10.51 -2.92
CA CYS A 16 4.84 -10.06 -1.64
C CYS A 16 3.75 -9.76 -0.60
N HIS A 17 2.56 -9.32 -1.06
CA HIS A 17 1.50 -8.84 -0.18
C HIS A 17 0.25 -9.70 -0.27
N SER A 18 -0.28 -10.10 0.89
CA SER A 18 -1.61 -10.70 0.98
C SER A 18 -2.66 -9.62 1.26
N THR A 19 -3.92 -9.92 0.97
CA THR A 19 -5.03 -8.96 1.10
C THR A 19 -6.20 -9.49 1.92
N ALA A 20 -6.18 -10.74 2.33
CA ALA A 20 -7.28 -11.34 3.08
C ALA A 20 -7.35 -10.77 4.51
N LYS A 21 -8.56 -10.45 4.98
CA LYS A 21 -8.78 -10.04 6.36
C LYS A 21 -8.27 -11.11 7.32
N GLY A 22 -7.38 -10.73 8.24
CA GLY A 22 -6.75 -11.67 9.17
C GLY A 22 -5.73 -12.59 8.53
N GLY A 23 -5.39 -12.37 7.25
CA GLY A 23 -4.40 -13.18 6.54
C GLY A 23 -2.98 -12.96 7.04
N LYS A 24 -2.11 -13.90 6.69
CA LYS A 24 -0.70 -13.85 7.10
C LYS A 24 0.08 -12.80 6.32
N ASN A 25 1.12 -12.24 6.94
CA ASN A 25 2.12 -11.46 6.23
C ASN A 25 2.97 -12.39 5.36
N GLY A 26 3.44 -11.86 4.23
CA GLY A 26 4.39 -12.53 3.35
C GLY A 26 5.73 -11.83 3.37
N ILE A 27 6.35 -11.68 2.21
CA ILE A 27 7.58 -10.89 2.05
C ILE A 27 7.28 -9.43 2.44
N GLY A 28 6.09 -8.92 2.07
CA GLY A 28 5.57 -7.66 2.55
C GLY A 28 4.42 -7.88 3.54
N PRO A 29 3.95 -6.81 4.21
CA PRO A 29 2.84 -6.93 5.15
C PRO A 29 1.51 -7.19 4.46
N ASN A 30 0.55 -7.78 5.18
CA ASN A 30 -0.83 -7.88 4.74
C ASN A 30 -1.40 -6.47 4.56
N LEU A 31 -2.13 -6.23 3.48
CA LEU A 31 -2.63 -4.90 3.11
C LEU A 31 -4.12 -4.69 3.41
N TRP A 32 -4.78 -5.64 4.07
CA TRP A 32 -6.16 -5.43 4.48
C TRP A 32 -6.28 -4.18 5.36
N ASN A 33 -7.22 -3.31 5.02
CA ASN A 33 -7.49 -2.08 5.75
C ASN A 33 -6.29 -1.10 5.81
N ILE A 34 -5.47 -1.08 4.77
CA ILE A 34 -4.26 -0.24 4.75
C ILE A 34 -4.55 1.25 4.52
N VAL A 35 -5.62 1.58 3.79
CA VAL A 35 -5.92 2.98 3.46
C VAL A 35 -6.26 3.78 4.71
N ASN A 36 -5.64 4.94 4.86
CA ASN A 36 -5.71 5.85 6.01
C ASN A 36 -5.08 5.30 7.30
N ARG A 37 -4.41 4.15 7.24
CA ARG A 37 -3.72 3.57 8.38
C ARG A 37 -2.38 4.25 8.61
N VAL A 38 -1.94 4.31 9.88
CA VAL A 38 -0.59 4.78 10.22
C VAL A 38 0.43 3.76 9.71
N PRO A 39 1.51 4.19 9.02
CA PRO A 39 2.53 3.26 8.53
C PRO A 39 3.16 2.44 9.64
N ALA A 40 3.61 1.23 9.29
CA ALA A 40 4.30 0.30 10.19
C ALA A 40 3.45 -0.18 11.38
N THR A 41 2.12 -0.26 11.21
CA THR A 41 1.21 -0.72 12.28
C THR A 41 0.61 -2.09 12.03
N VAL A 42 1.01 -2.80 10.98
CA VAL A 42 0.57 -4.19 10.76
C VAL A 42 1.28 -5.11 11.74
N ASP A 43 0.51 -5.83 12.54
CA ASP A 43 1.05 -6.74 13.56
C ASP A 43 1.88 -7.87 12.96
N GLY A 44 2.95 -8.23 13.63
CA GLY A 44 3.78 -9.38 13.28
C GLY A 44 4.68 -9.18 12.08
N PHE A 45 4.73 -7.99 11.49
CA PHE A 45 5.64 -7.70 10.38
C PHE A 45 6.78 -6.78 10.82
N LYS A 46 8.00 -7.13 10.44
CA LYS A 46 9.19 -6.32 10.73
C LYS A 46 9.41 -5.29 9.63
N PHE A 47 8.97 -4.06 9.88
CA PHE A 47 9.14 -2.96 8.94
C PHE A 47 10.56 -2.43 8.94
N SER A 48 10.98 -1.85 7.79
CA SER A 48 12.25 -1.12 7.70
C SER A 48 12.21 0.12 8.58
N THR A 49 13.39 0.61 8.97
CA THR A 49 13.51 1.87 9.70
C THR A 49 12.89 3.02 8.91
N ALA A 50 13.07 3.02 7.58
CA ALA A 50 12.49 4.04 6.71
C ALA A 50 10.98 4.11 6.83
N VAL A 51 10.28 2.96 6.78
CA VAL A 51 8.82 2.93 6.89
C VAL A 51 8.36 3.26 8.31
N ARG A 52 9.07 2.79 9.33
CA ARG A 52 8.77 3.15 10.72
C ARG A 52 8.87 4.64 11.00
N GLY A 53 9.71 5.35 10.24
CA GLY A 53 9.86 6.80 10.33
C GLY A 53 8.71 7.61 9.71
N LEU A 54 7.74 6.96 9.06
CA LEU A 54 6.65 7.63 8.37
C LEU A 54 5.38 7.79 9.22
N LYS A 55 5.50 7.78 10.55
CA LYS A 55 4.34 7.80 11.48
C LYS A 55 3.40 8.98 11.26
N ASP A 56 3.92 10.13 10.82
CA ASP A 56 3.13 11.35 10.60
C ASP A 56 2.48 11.39 9.21
N LYS A 57 2.65 10.34 8.42
CA LYS A 57 2.17 10.27 7.05
C LYS A 57 1.26 9.05 6.85
N PRO A 58 0.00 9.09 7.34
CA PRO A 58 -0.92 7.97 7.16
C PRO A 58 -1.08 7.65 5.68
N TRP A 59 -1.42 6.40 5.38
CA TRP A 59 -1.60 5.92 3.99
C TRP A 59 -2.89 6.44 3.38
N ASN A 60 -3.04 7.78 3.33
CA ASN A 60 -4.13 8.42 2.59
C ASN A 60 -3.82 8.40 1.08
N TYR A 61 -4.73 8.91 0.27
CA TYR A 61 -4.55 8.91 -1.18
C TYR A 61 -3.23 9.56 -1.60
N ALA A 62 -2.97 10.77 -1.12
CA ALA A 62 -1.79 11.55 -1.53
C ALA A 62 -0.49 10.84 -1.16
N ASN A 63 -0.41 10.30 0.05
CA ASN A 63 0.80 9.60 0.52
C ASN A 63 0.99 8.26 -0.18
N LEU A 64 -0.08 7.49 -0.41
CA LEU A 64 -0.01 6.27 -1.21
C LEU A 64 0.42 6.56 -2.63
N ASN A 65 -0.13 7.60 -3.25
CA ASN A 65 0.24 7.99 -4.61
C ASN A 65 1.72 8.35 -4.71
N ALA A 66 2.24 9.14 -3.76
CA ALA A 66 3.64 9.50 -3.72
C ALA A 66 4.54 8.28 -3.52
N PHE A 67 4.18 7.40 -2.57
CA PHE A 67 4.94 6.18 -2.30
C PHE A 67 4.97 5.25 -3.52
N LEU A 68 3.82 5.02 -4.16
CA LEU A 68 3.71 4.11 -5.30
C LEU A 68 4.38 4.64 -6.56
N THR A 69 4.60 5.95 -6.65
CA THR A 69 5.35 6.53 -7.77
C THR A 69 6.79 6.03 -7.76
N LYS A 70 7.46 6.11 -6.61
CA LYS A 70 8.81 5.59 -6.41
C LYS A 70 8.99 5.24 -4.93
N PRO A 71 8.73 3.98 -4.54
CA PRO A 71 8.83 3.61 -3.12
C PRO A 71 10.17 3.93 -2.48
N LYS A 72 11.28 3.73 -3.19
CA LYS A 72 12.63 3.99 -2.66
C LYS A 72 12.91 5.47 -2.44
N ASP A 73 12.30 6.35 -3.23
CA ASP A 73 12.48 7.79 -3.05
C ASP A 73 11.63 8.30 -1.88
N TYR A 74 10.41 7.78 -1.74
CA TYR A 74 9.52 8.17 -0.66
C TYR A 74 9.99 7.66 0.69
N ALA A 75 10.47 6.44 0.73
CA ALA A 75 10.96 5.78 1.95
C ALA A 75 12.36 5.20 1.67
N LYS A 76 13.37 6.04 1.71
CA LYS A 76 14.77 5.64 1.46
C LYS A 76 15.18 4.56 2.46
N GLY A 77 15.67 3.43 1.94
CA GLY A 77 16.03 2.28 2.75
C GLY A 77 14.88 1.31 2.98
N THR A 78 13.73 1.48 2.32
CA THR A 78 12.65 0.50 2.39
C THR A 78 13.12 -0.85 1.87
N LYS A 79 12.61 -1.93 2.49
CA LYS A 79 12.86 -3.30 2.05
C LYS A 79 12.08 -3.66 0.78
N MET A 80 11.11 -2.86 0.40
CA MET A 80 10.30 -3.07 -0.80
C MET A 80 11.16 -2.82 -2.04
N THR A 81 11.21 -3.81 -2.95
CA THR A 81 12.05 -3.76 -4.15
C THR A 81 11.31 -3.24 -5.38
N PHE A 82 10.03 -2.94 -5.25
CA PHE A 82 9.20 -2.50 -6.36
C PHE A 82 9.67 -1.15 -6.90
N VAL A 83 9.80 -1.05 -8.22
CA VAL A 83 10.30 0.16 -8.90
C VAL A 83 9.35 1.33 -8.80
N GLY A 84 8.05 1.07 -8.78
CA GLY A 84 7.00 2.07 -8.79
C GLY A 84 6.07 1.96 -9.98
N LEU A 85 4.99 2.72 -9.92
CA LEU A 85 3.99 2.81 -11.00
C LEU A 85 4.09 4.17 -11.66
N LYS A 86 4.45 4.22 -12.93
CA LYS A 86 4.67 5.48 -13.65
C LYS A 86 3.37 6.19 -14.05
N LYS A 87 2.32 5.42 -14.34
CA LYS A 87 1.05 5.99 -14.82
C LYS A 87 0.17 6.44 -13.68
N ASP A 88 -0.33 7.66 -13.75
CA ASP A 88 -1.27 8.20 -12.76
C ASP A 88 -2.53 7.34 -12.64
N SER A 89 -3.05 6.85 -13.79
CA SER A 89 -4.24 6.00 -13.79
C SER A 89 -4.02 4.66 -13.08
N ASP A 90 -2.84 4.06 -13.24
CA ASP A 90 -2.51 2.81 -12.54
C ASP A 90 -2.49 3.03 -11.02
N ARG A 91 -1.89 4.12 -10.58
CA ARG A 91 -1.86 4.45 -9.15
C ARG A 91 -3.26 4.72 -8.60
N ALA A 92 -4.04 5.54 -9.29
CA ALA A 92 -5.41 5.84 -8.87
C ALA A 92 -6.26 4.57 -8.78
N ASN A 93 -6.14 3.68 -9.76
CA ASN A 93 -6.91 2.44 -9.81
C ASN A 93 -6.49 1.47 -8.70
N VAL A 94 -5.19 1.28 -8.46
CA VAL A 94 -4.74 0.36 -7.40
C VAL A 94 -5.08 0.91 -6.01
N ILE A 95 -5.03 2.22 -5.82
CA ILE A 95 -5.45 2.82 -4.54
C ILE A 95 -6.94 2.61 -4.31
N ALA A 96 -7.77 2.73 -5.34
CA ALA A 96 -9.20 2.41 -5.25
C ALA A 96 -9.42 0.94 -4.85
N TYR A 97 -8.64 0.02 -5.43
CA TYR A 97 -8.67 -1.38 -5.04
C TYR A 97 -8.28 -1.57 -3.56
N LEU A 98 -7.17 -0.95 -3.13
CA LEU A 98 -6.73 -1.04 -1.73
C LEU A 98 -7.80 -0.49 -0.77
N ARG A 99 -8.46 0.59 -1.15
CA ARG A 99 -9.56 1.15 -0.36
C ARG A 99 -10.69 0.14 -0.18
N SER A 100 -10.98 -0.67 -1.19
CA SER A 100 -12.02 -1.69 -1.11
C SER A 100 -11.70 -2.82 -0.14
N LEU A 101 -10.43 -2.96 0.26
CA LEU A 101 -9.97 -4.00 1.19
C LEU A 101 -10.23 -3.57 2.63
N SER A 102 -11.50 -3.45 2.99
CA SER A 102 -11.93 -3.04 4.32
C SER A 102 -13.38 -3.42 4.53
N ASP A 103 -13.77 -3.68 5.78
CA ASP A 103 -15.18 -3.86 6.16
C ASP A 103 -15.96 -2.53 6.05
N SER A 104 -15.26 -1.40 6.18
CA SER A 104 -15.84 -0.06 6.11
C SER A 104 -14.91 0.85 5.30
N PRO A 105 -14.95 0.76 3.95
CA PRO A 105 -14.05 1.55 3.13
C PRO A 105 -14.14 3.05 3.44
N ALA A 106 -12.99 3.65 3.74
CA ALA A 106 -12.90 5.06 4.07
C ALA A 106 -13.02 5.93 2.82
N ALA A 107 -13.45 7.18 3.00
CA ALA A 107 -13.37 8.18 1.94
C ALA A 107 -11.88 8.47 1.64
N LEU A 108 -11.54 8.60 0.37
CA LEU A 108 -10.20 9.01 -0.05
C LEU A 108 -10.08 10.55 0.05
N LYS A 109 -9.13 10.99 0.83
CA LYS A 109 -8.88 12.42 1.02
C LYS A 109 -7.51 12.79 0.51
#